data_99d1d22b82aa9087bae1eaf72cd10ee9
#
_entry.id   99d1d22b82aa9087bae1eaf72cd10ee9
#
_cell.length_a   1.000
_cell.length_b   1.000
_cell.length_c   1.000
_cell.angle_alpha   90.00
_cell.angle_beta   90.00
_cell.angle_gamma   90.00
#
_symmetry.space_group_name_H-M   'P 1'
#
loop_
_entity.id
_entity.type
_entity.pdbx_description
1 polymer ?
#
loop_
_entity_poly.entity_id
_entity_poly.type
_entity_poly.pdbx_seq_one_letter_code
_entity_poly.pdbx_strand_id
1 'polypeptide(L)'
;MEETGAGAGAGQGAEPEPGAGAGQGAEPEPGAGAGQGAELGAELRRNPTHTDALASGCSSLTTQQLQENVRVVKRRHRPMRLMFEIPSARIIDQVLSKHVVYQVVLMRSGRFDSRRVSVERRYSDFSCFHHKLQQEFRDELEDLVLPPKLLSGNFCPHVIAERRVALQEYLAEVNRARCVRHSRLFPAFFTEQEQRRAHVLLRAGQFEAALQQLQDVLVMEEKLLPWQSATLLVPTLSALAVCHRDLEEPEQAYAAALRALPAVRRYGLKRHRAALLSLLVDVGYELGRPAAQLQEELTTLRDAERGEASSCSLKELVVQEFI
;
A
#
# COMPACT_ATOMS: atom_id res chain seq x y z
N MET A 1 18.18 44.11 47.97
CA MET A 1 18.61 43.21 49.05
C MET A 1 18.65 41.86 48.41
N GLU A 2 19.79 41.46 47.88
CA GLU A 2 20.85 40.69 48.55
C GLU A 2 20.36 39.24 48.73
N GLU A 3 21.04 38.17 48.43
CA GLU A 3 22.36 37.86 47.85
C GLU A 3 22.39 36.36 47.60
N THR A 4 23.05 35.98 46.54
CA THR A 4 24.09 34.98 46.34
C THR A 4 23.99 33.57 46.96
N GLY A 5 24.38 32.58 46.17
CA GLY A 5 24.80 31.28 46.61
C GLY A 5 25.21 30.32 45.46
N ALA A 6 26.44 30.44 45.06
CA ALA A 6 27.11 29.51 44.11
C ALA A 6 27.49 28.21 44.78
N GLY A 7 27.54 27.11 44.02
CA GLY A 7 28.11 25.82 44.43
C GLY A 7 28.51 24.98 43.25
N ALA A 8 29.79 25.06 42.89
CA ALA A 8 30.46 24.21 41.91
C ALA A 8 30.86 22.86 42.54
N GLY A 9 30.81 21.79 41.78
CA GLY A 9 31.35 20.50 42.15
C GLY A 9 31.74 19.71 40.91
N ALA A 10 32.98 19.79 40.53
CA ALA A 10 33.65 18.97 39.53
C ALA A 10 33.98 17.59 40.07
N GLY A 11 33.83 16.55 39.26
CA GLY A 11 34.30 15.21 39.53
C GLY A 11 34.74 14.51 38.25
N GLN A 12 36.02 14.49 38.02
CA GLN A 12 36.74 13.77 36.96
C GLN A 12 36.94 12.28 37.32
N GLY A 13 37.17 11.47 36.30
CA GLY A 13 37.82 10.15 36.38
C GLY A 13 37.00 9.09 35.63
N ALA A 14 37.49 8.27 34.76
CA ALA A 14 38.74 7.97 34.11
C ALA A 14 38.41 6.78 33.17
N GLU A 15 38.90 6.81 31.95
CA GLU A 15 39.00 5.62 31.08
C GLU A 15 39.98 4.59 31.66
N PRO A 16 39.90 3.32 31.19
CA PRO A 16 41.00 2.82 30.37
C PRO A 16 40.60 1.89 29.20
N GLU A 17 41.22 2.06 28.09
CA GLU A 17 41.61 1.09 27.07
C GLU A 17 42.93 0.38 27.46
N PRO A 18 43.51 -0.57 26.65
CA PRO A 18 42.99 -1.54 25.68
C PRO A 18 43.51 -2.99 25.91
N GLY A 19 42.96 -3.94 25.16
CA GLY A 19 43.47 -5.31 25.13
C GLY A 19 43.58 -5.85 23.71
N ALA A 20 44.79 -5.86 23.18
CA ALA A 20 45.16 -6.50 21.93
C ALA A 20 45.30 -8.02 22.10
N GLY A 21 44.83 -8.80 21.13
CA GLY A 21 45.05 -10.25 21.04
C GLY A 21 45.07 -10.71 19.58
N ALA A 22 46.25 -10.88 19.05
CA ALA A 22 46.53 -11.42 17.73
C ALA A 22 46.36 -12.96 17.71
N GLY A 23 45.82 -13.48 16.60
CA GLY A 23 45.80 -14.91 16.29
C GLY A 23 45.82 -15.15 14.79
N GLN A 24 46.97 -15.49 14.26
CA GLN A 24 47.28 -15.87 12.89
C GLN A 24 46.82 -17.28 12.54
N GLY A 25 46.60 -17.55 11.25
CA GLY A 25 46.65 -18.88 10.62
C GLY A 25 45.54 -19.03 9.56
N ALA A 26 45.82 -19.04 8.40
CA ALA A 26 46.59 -19.67 7.32
C ALA A 26 45.61 -20.00 6.16
N GLU A 27 45.89 -19.45 5.01
CA GLU A 27 45.42 -19.89 3.70
C GLU A 27 46.08 -21.22 3.31
N PRO A 28 45.55 -21.96 2.35
CA PRO A 28 46.16 -21.89 1.00
C PRO A 28 45.18 -21.94 -0.20
N GLU A 29 45.44 -21.14 -1.21
CA GLU A 29 45.23 -21.39 -2.62
C GLU A 29 46.33 -22.28 -3.24
N PRO A 30 46.37 -22.70 -4.55
CA PRO A 30 45.44 -22.47 -5.67
C PRO A 30 45.16 -23.73 -6.55
N GLY A 31 44.20 -23.62 -7.45
CA GLY A 31 44.05 -24.59 -8.54
C GLY A 31 43.51 -23.94 -9.80
N ALA A 32 44.42 -23.70 -10.75
CA ALA A 32 44.14 -23.21 -12.07
C ALA A 32 43.47 -24.27 -12.98
N GLY A 33 42.53 -23.85 -13.81
CA GLY A 33 41.99 -24.67 -14.89
C GLY A 33 41.29 -23.81 -15.94
N ALA A 34 41.98 -23.51 -17.01
CA ALA A 34 41.53 -22.79 -18.18
C ALA A 34 40.50 -23.61 -19.01
N GLY A 35 39.56 -22.95 -19.66
CA GLY A 35 38.71 -23.55 -20.68
C GLY A 35 37.73 -22.55 -21.31
N GLN A 36 38.09 -22.09 -22.44
CA GLN A 36 37.47 -21.23 -23.47
C GLN A 36 36.01 -21.57 -23.84
N GLY A 37 35.30 -20.56 -24.36
CA GLY A 37 34.42 -20.70 -25.50
C GLY A 37 33.01 -20.18 -25.33
N ALA A 38 32.78 -18.95 -25.76
CA ALA A 38 31.76 -18.42 -26.66
C ALA A 38 30.40 -19.14 -26.75
N GLU A 39 29.30 -18.47 -26.59
CA GLU A 39 28.45 -17.84 -27.61
C GLU A 39 27.11 -17.40 -27.03
N LEU A 40 26.68 -16.25 -27.49
CA LEU A 40 25.35 -15.67 -27.28
C LEU A 40 24.28 -16.55 -27.92
N GLY A 41 23.28 -16.95 -27.16
CA GLY A 41 22.05 -17.52 -27.66
C GLY A 41 20.88 -16.99 -26.86
N ALA A 42 20.22 -15.95 -27.39
CA ALA A 42 18.96 -15.43 -26.86
C ALA A 42 17.86 -16.50 -27.11
N GLU A 43 17.47 -17.23 -26.10
CA GLU A 43 16.24 -18.01 -26.13
C GLU A 43 15.15 -17.40 -25.28
N LEU A 44 14.17 -16.85 -25.97
CA LEU A 44 12.84 -16.53 -25.48
C LEU A 44 12.23 -17.82 -24.86
N ARG A 45 12.29 -17.99 -23.57
CA ARG A 45 11.53 -19.05 -22.90
C ARG A 45 10.06 -18.64 -22.84
N ARG A 46 9.29 -19.20 -23.76
CA ARG A 46 7.83 -19.30 -23.68
C ARG A 46 7.48 -20.00 -22.36
N ASN A 47 6.64 -19.39 -21.55
CA ASN A 47 5.99 -20.06 -20.44
C ASN A 47 5.17 -21.24 -21.00
N PRO A 48 5.42 -22.47 -20.58
CA PRO A 48 4.51 -23.57 -20.90
C PRO A 48 3.20 -23.36 -20.16
N THR A 49 2.12 -23.41 -20.89
CA THR A 49 0.76 -23.43 -20.38
C THR A 49 0.59 -24.60 -19.40
N HIS A 50 -0.06 -24.31 -18.28
CA HIS A 50 -0.17 -25.09 -17.05
C HIS A 50 -0.84 -26.49 -17.20
N THR A 51 -1.17 -26.93 -18.39
CA THR A 51 -1.86 -28.19 -18.66
C THR A 51 -0.94 -29.37 -19.07
N ASP A 52 0.27 -29.09 -19.59
CA ASP A 52 1.14 -30.18 -20.06
C ASP A 52 2.10 -30.74 -18.98
N ALA A 53 2.29 -30.04 -17.85
CA ALA A 53 3.17 -30.49 -16.78
C ALA A 53 2.53 -31.55 -15.85
N LEU A 54 1.23 -31.80 -15.95
CA LEU A 54 0.51 -32.76 -15.11
C LEU A 54 0.43 -34.19 -15.70
N ALA A 55 0.71 -34.35 -16.97
CA ALA A 55 0.54 -35.66 -17.66
C ALA A 55 1.78 -36.55 -17.69
N SER A 56 2.99 -36.01 -17.44
CA SER A 56 4.23 -36.78 -17.65
C SER A 56 4.99 -37.23 -16.38
N GLY A 57 4.49 -36.91 -15.18
CA GLY A 57 5.24 -37.15 -13.95
C GLY A 57 4.55 -37.98 -12.86
N CYS A 58 3.35 -38.50 -13.08
CA CYS A 58 2.54 -39.05 -11.98
C CYS A 58 2.74 -40.55 -11.66
N SER A 59 3.55 -41.29 -12.40
CA SER A 59 3.64 -42.74 -12.20
C SER A 59 4.71 -43.24 -11.21
N SER A 60 5.47 -42.35 -10.56
CA SER A 60 6.54 -42.74 -9.61
C SER A 60 6.55 -42.07 -8.25
N LEU A 61 5.54 -41.23 -7.93
CA LEU A 61 5.47 -40.56 -6.62
C LEU A 61 4.94 -41.52 -5.56
N THR A 62 5.63 -41.61 -4.44
CA THR A 62 5.13 -42.36 -3.27
C THR A 62 3.89 -41.65 -2.70
N THR A 63 3.02 -42.39 -1.98
CA THR A 63 1.83 -41.86 -1.33
C THR A 63 2.14 -40.66 -0.43
N GLN A 64 3.30 -40.70 0.25
CA GLN A 64 3.75 -39.59 1.10
C GLN A 64 4.10 -38.35 0.27
N GLN A 65 4.80 -38.51 -0.86
CA GLN A 65 5.14 -37.39 -1.76
C GLN A 65 3.89 -36.81 -2.39
N LEU A 66 2.90 -37.65 -2.74
CA LEU A 66 1.61 -37.18 -3.26
C LEU A 66 0.85 -36.39 -2.20
N GLN A 67 0.82 -36.88 -0.96
CA GLN A 67 0.19 -36.16 0.17
C GLN A 67 0.88 -34.83 0.46
N GLU A 68 2.20 -34.78 0.41
CA GLU A 68 2.96 -33.53 0.61
C GLU A 68 2.73 -32.55 -0.53
N ASN A 69 2.73 -33.02 -1.77
CA ASN A 69 2.38 -32.20 -2.94
C ASN A 69 0.97 -31.64 -2.84
N VAL A 70 -0.02 -32.47 -2.43
CA VAL A 70 -1.38 -32.01 -2.20
C VAL A 70 -1.45 -30.99 -1.07
N ARG A 71 -0.67 -31.17 0.02
CA ARG A 71 -0.56 -30.18 1.11
C ARG A 71 0.07 -28.86 0.64
N VAL A 72 1.13 -28.93 -0.16
CA VAL A 72 1.79 -27.76 -0.73
C VAL A 72 0.86 -27.02 -1.68
N VAL A 73 0.16 -27.74 -2.56
CA VAL A 73 -0.85 -27.17 -3.47
C VAL A 73 -1.99 -26.54 -2.67
N LYS A 74 -2.56 -27.24 -1.66
CA LYS A 74 -3.59 -26.67 -0.77
C LYS A 74 -3.10 -25.46 -0.01
N ARG A 75 -1.83 -25.40 0.44
CA ARG A 75 -1.24 -24.21 1.07
C ARG A 75 -1.09 -23.05 0.10
N ARG A 76 -0.68 -23.33 -1.17
CA ARG A 76 -0.59 -22.30 -2.22
C ARG A 76 -1.94 -21.76 -2.66
N HIS A 77 -3.00 -22.59 -2.59
CA HIS A 77 -4.37 -22.22 -2.98
C HIS A 77 -5.26 -21.82 -1.80
N ARG A 78 -4.71 -21.63 -0.59
CA ARG A 78 -5.50 -21.03 0.48
C ARG A 78 -5.93 -19.65 0.04
N PRO A 79 -7.25 -19.39 -0.10
CA PRO A 79 -7.72 -18.09 -0.49
C PRO A 79 -7.22 -17.06 0.53
N MET A 80 -6.60 -16.01 0.03
CA MET A 80 -6.17 -14.89 0.85
C MET A 80 -7.40 -14.31 1.54
N ARG A 81 -7.37 -14.19 2.86
CA ARG A 81 -8.46 -13.58 3.63
C ARG A 81 -7.98 -12.26 4.19
N LEU A 82 -8.81 -11.25 4.06
CA LEU A 82 -8.63 -9.99 4.75
C LEU A 82 -9.20 -10.17 6.18
N MET A 83 -8.44 -9.71 7.16
CA MET A 83 -8.82 -9.74 8.57
C MET A 83 -8.71 -8.33 9.14
N PHE A 84 -9.55 -8.03 10.10
CA PHE A 84 -9.60 -6.75 10.80
C PHE A 84 -9.38 -6.96 12.28
N GLU A 85 -8.63 -6.08 12.87
CA GLU A 85 -8.45 -5.98 14.32
C GLU A 85 -8.69 -4.53 14.74
N ILE A 86 -9.36 -4.35 15.86
CA ILE A 86 -9.48 -3.04 16.50
C ILE A 86 -8.79 -3.13 17.87
N PRO A 87 -7.45 -3.04 17.93
CA PRO A 87 -6.70 -3.29 19.16
C PRO A 87 -6.92 -2.21 20.20
N SER A 88 -7.21 -0.98 19.78
CA SER A 88 -7.33 0.16 20.69
C SER A 88 -8.45 1.11 20.28
N ALA A 89 -8.91 1.88 21.27
CA ALA A 89 -9.78 3.02 21.08
C ALA A 89 -9.36 4.12 22.06
N ARG A 90 -9.46 5.37 21.64
CA ARG A 90 -9.10 6.53 22.46
C ARG A 90 -10.15 7.61 22.39
N ILE A 91 -10.32 8.34 23.50
CA ILE A 91 -11.18 9.51 23.55
C ILE A 91 -10.37 10.71 23.09
N ILE A 92 -10.88 11.42 22.09
CA ILE A 92 -10.39 12.74 21.71
C ILE A 92 -11.32 13.76 22.34
N ASP A 93 -10.76 14.59 23.22
CA ASP A 93 -11.46 15.67 23.90
C ASP A 93 -10.90 17.00 23.41
N GLN A 94 -11.63 17.64 22.52
CA GLN A 94 -11.29 18.93 21.94
C GLN A 94 -12.33 19.97 22.40
N VAL A 95 -11.96 21.24 22.38
CA VAL A 95 -12.81 22.36 22.86
C VAL A 95 -14.23 22.34 22.30
N LEU A 96 -14.40 21.88 21.05
CA LEU A 96 -15.70 21.88 20.36
C LEU A 96 -16.29 20.48 20.15
N SER A 97 -15.54 19.41 20.42
CA SER A 97 -16.03 18.06 20.18
C SER A 97 -15.34 17.01 21.02
N LYS A 98 -16.15 16.15 21.61
CA LYS A 98 -15.67 14.93 22.31
C LYS A 98 -16.14 13.70 21.57
N HIS A 99 -15.20 12.81 21.21
CA HIS A 99 -15.54 11.60 20.45
C HIS A 99 -14.53 10.48 20.70
N VAL A 100 -14.96 9.25 20.39
CA VAL A 100 -14.10 8.07 20.46
C VAL A 100 -13.60 7.74 19.06
N VAL A 101 -12.32 7.46 18.94
CA VAL A 101 -11.65 7.01 17.72
C VAL A 101 -11.18 5.57 17.93
N TYR A 102 -11.49 4.72 17.00
CA TYR A 102 -11.14 3.30 16.95
C TYR A 102 -10.01 3.09 15.95
N GLN A 103 -8.93 2.46 16.38
CA GLN A 103 -7.83 2.09 15.50
C GLN A 103 -8.18 0.78 14.79
N VAL A 104 -8.39 0.85 13.48
CA VAL A 104 -8.69 -0.32 12.63
C VAL A 104 -7.42 -0.76 11.93
N VAL A 105 -6.96 -1.98 12.20
CA VAL A 105 -5.80 -2.61 11.58
C VAL A 105 -6.26 -3.56 10.48
N LEU A 106 -5.68 -3.45 9.29
CA LEU A 106 -5.91 -4.35 8.16
C LEU A 106 -4.77 -5.37 8.07
N MET A 107 -5.13 -6.65 8.04
CA MET A 107 -4.19 -7.77 7.94
C MET A 107 -4.60 -8.73 6.82
N ARG A 108 -3.62 -9.33 6.16
CA ARG A 108 -3.83 -10.44 5.22
C ARG A 108 -3.46 -11.76 5.87
N SER A 109 -4.33 -12.75 5.79
CA SER A 109 -4.01 -14.12 6.18
C SER A 109 -3.24 -14.85 5.07
N GLY A 110 -2.36 -15.78 5.46
CA GLY A 110 -1.73 -16.71 4.52
C GLY A 110 -0.32 -16.36 4.03
N ARG A 111 0.15 -15.15 4.29
CA ARG A 111 1.56 -14.72 4.14
C ARG A 111 1.94 -13.87 5.34
N PHE A 112 3.22 -13.85 5.67
CA PHE A 112 3.72 -12.91 6.67
C PHE A 112 3.42 -11.48 6.21
N ASP A 113 2.57 -10.79 6.94
CA ASP A 113 2.19 -9.41 6.68
C ASP A 113 3.11 -8.50 7.50
N SER A 114 4.26 -8.14 6.92
CA SER A 114 5.28 -7.32 7.58
C SER A 114 4.87 -5.84 7.71
N ARG A 115 3.88 -5.41 6.92
CA ARG A 115 3.40 -4.03 6.91
C ARG A 115 2.04 -3.93 7.60
N ARG A 116 2.06 -3.69 8.90
CA ARG A 116 0.85 -3.34 9.65
C ARG A 116 0.46 -1.92 9.31
N VAL A 117 -0.72 -1.76 8.73
CA VAL A 117 -1.32 -0.45 8.46
C VAL A 117 -2.60 -0.34 9.24
N SER A 118 -2.82 0.81 9.84
CA SER A 118 -4.05 1.09 10.58
C SER A 118 -4.63 2.43 10.16
N VAL A 119 -5.95 2.52 10.28
CA VAL A 119 -6.69 3.77 10.11
C VAL A 119 -7.50 4.07 11.35
N GLU A 120 -7.75 5.33 11.60
CA GLU A 120 -8.58 5.77 12.70
C GLU A 120 -9.98 6.13 12.20
N ARG A 121 -11.00 5.52 12.81
CA ARG A 121 -12.41 5.76 12.46
C ARG A 121 -13.24 6.04 13.69
N ARG A 122 -14.15 7.02 13.59
CA ARG A 122 -15.16 7.32 14.60
C ARG A 122 -16.36 6.40 14.38
N TYR A 123 -17.20 6.29 15.40
CA TYR A 123 -18.47 5.60 15.23
C TYR A 123 -19.33 6.19 14.09
N SER A 124 -19.31 7.52 13.92
CA SER A 124 -20.02 8.19 12.81
C SER A 124 -19.55 7.73 11.42
N ASP A 125 -18.26 7.39 11.28
CA ASP A 125 -17.72 6.91 10.01
C ASP A 125 -18.26 5.52 9.68
N PHE A 126 -18.36 4.65 10.70
CA PHE A 126 -19.02 3.34 10.57
C PHE A 126 -20.52 3.49 10.24
N SER A 127 -21.20 4.45 10.90
CA SER A 127 -22.61 4.71 10.64
C SER A 127 -22.85 5.23 9.21
N CYS A 128 -22.02 6.13 8.74
CA CYS A 128 -22.08 6.63 7.37
C CYS A 128 -21.80 5.52 6.36
N PHE A 129 -20.79 4.70 6.62
CA PHE A 129 -20.45 3.54 5.78
C PHE A 129 -21.60 2.54 5.73
N HIS A 130 -22.15 2.15 6.88
CA HIS A 130 -23.29 1.27 6.97
C HIS A 130 -24.49 1.80 6.18
N HIS A 131 -24.82 3.08 6.33
CA HIS A 131 -25.90 3.71 5.61
C HIS A 131 -25.71 3.64 4.08
N LYS A 132 -24.51 3.94 3.60
CA LYS A 132 -24.17 3.82 2.16
C LYS A 132 -24.29 2.37 1.68
N LEU A 133 -23.86 1.39 2.48
CA LEU A 133 -23.99 -0.03 2.17
C LEU A 133 -25.46 -0.46 2.09
N GLN A 134 -26.30 -0.02 3.03
CA GLN A 134 -27.73 -0.27 3.01
C GLN A 134 -28.45 0.38 1.82
N GLN A 135 -27.96 1.51 1.34
CA GLN A 135 -28.50 2.16 0.12
C GLN A 135 -28.17 1.38 -1.15
N GLU A 136 -26.93 0.84 -1.23
CA GLU A 136 -26.44 0.18 -2.46
C GLU A 136 -26.76 -1.33 -2.50
N PHE A 137 -26.81 -2.00 -1.33
CA PHE A 137 -26.93 -3.47 -1.21
C PHE A 137 -28.01 -3.88 -0.21
N ARG A 138 -29.20 -3.28 -0.26
CA ARG A 138 -30.24 -3.48 0.74
C ARG A 138 -30.61 -4.94 0.92
N ASP A 139 -30.85 -5.63 -0.20
CA ASP A 139 -31.35 -7.02 -0.17
C ASP A 139 -30.29 -8.02 0.28
N GLU A 140 -29.01 -7.76 -0.05
CA GLU A 140 -27.89 -8.65 0.30
C GLU A 140 -27.39 -8.44 1.74
N LEU A 141 -27.76 -7.33 2.38
CA LEU A 141 -27.27 -6.93 3.70
C LEU A 141 -28.40 -6.74 4.72
N GLU A 142 -29.54 -7.39 4.52
CA GLU A 142 -30.70 -7.28 5.42
C GLU A 142 -30.33 -7.65 6.86
N ASP A 143 -29.51 -8.69 7.04
CA ASP A 143 -29.06 -9.18 8.36
C ASP A 143 -27.86 -8.41 8.93
N LEU A 144 -27.28 -7.49 8.19
CA LEU A 144 -26.10 -6.75 8.65
C LEU A 144 -26.51 -5.66 9.63
N VAL A 145 -26.17 -5.85 10.90
CA VAL A 145 -26.49 -4.92 11.97
C VAL A 145 -25.24 -4.16 12.44
N LEU A 146 -25.32 -2.83 12.41
CA LEU A 146 -24.30 -2.00 13.06
C LEU A 146 -24.61 -1.91 14.56
N PRO A 147 -23.60 -2.06 15.47
CA PRO A 147 -23.80 -1.86 16.89
C PRO A 147 -24.46 -0.50 17.19
N PRO A 148 -25.51 -0.43 18.00
CA PRO A 148 -26.29 0.80 18.16
C PRO A 148 -25.51 1.91 18.88
N LYS A 149 -25.85 3.15 18.58
CA LYS A 149 -25.37 4.31 19.33
C LYS A 149 -26.20 4.42 20.62
N LEU A 150 -25.53 4.46 21.77
CA LEU A 150 -26.19 4.68 23.03
C LEU A 150 -26.56 6.16 23.20
N LEU A 151 -27.68 6.42 23.86
CA LEU A 151 -28.13 7.78 24.18
C LEU A 151 -27.21 8.45 25.20
N SER A 152 -26.63 7.67 26.14
CA SER A 152 -25.69 8.14 27.17
C SER A 152 -24.59 7.11 27.40
N GLY A 153 -23.54 7.49 28.13
CA GLY A 153 -22.44 6.58 28.51
C GLY A 153 -21.47 6.21 27.39
N ASN A 154 -21.50 6.85 26.23
CA ASN A 154 -20.63 6.54 25.10
C ASN A 154 -19.11 6.67 25.38
N PHE A 155 -18.76 7.32 26.48
CA PHE A 155 -17.37 7.52 26.92
C PHE A 155 -16.97 6.61 28.09
N CYS A 156 -17.88 5.76 28.55
CA CYS A 156 -17.56 4.79 29.59
C CYS A 156 -16.60 3.73 29.06
N PRO A 157 -15.53 3.37 29.78
CA PRO A 157 -14.52 2.43 29.29
C PRO A 157 -15.07 1.07 28.85
N HIS A 158 -16.05 0.51 29.61
CA HIS A 158 -16.68 -0.76 29.26
C HIS A 158 -17.47 -0.67 27.95
N VAL A 159 -18.23 0.42 27.74
CA VAL A 159 -18.99 0.65 26.49
C VAL A 159 -18.06 0.79 25.29
N ILE A 160 -16.92 1.46 25.47
CA ILE A 160 -15.90 1.58 24.43
C ILE A 160 -15.30 0.21 24.10
N ALA A 161 -15.01 -0.61 25.13
CA ALA A 161 -14.46 -1.94 24.96
C ALA A 161 -15.43 -2.89 24.23
N GLU A 162 -16.70 -2.93 24.64
CA GLU A 162 -17.75 -3.73 23.99
C GLU A 162 -17.97 -3.30 22.56
N ARG A 163 -18.08 -1.99 22.31
CA ARG A 163 -18.27 -1.45 20.96
C ARG A 163 -17.09 -1.75 20.06
N ARG A 164 -15.85 -1.73 20.58
CA ARG A 164 -14.64 -2.09 19.85
C ARG A 164 -14.73 -3.51 19.29
N VAL A 165 -15.14 -4.48 20.12
CA VAL A 165 -15.32 -5.88 19.71
C VAL A 165 -16.45 -5.98 18.68
N ALA A 166 -17.59 -5.37 18.94
CA ALA A 166 -18.73 -5.40 18.03
C ALA A 166 -18.45 -4.75 16.67
N LEU A 167 -17.67 -3.66 16.63
CA LEU A 167 -17.25 -3.03 15.36
C LEU A 167 -16.24 -3.90 14.60
N GLN A 168 -15.39 -4.66 15.29
CA GLN A 168 -14.49 -5.62 14.66
C GLN A 168 -15.28 -6.77 14.01
N GLU A 169 -16.27 -7.32 14.71
CA GLU A 169 -17.19 -8.33 14.19
C GLU A 169 -17.99 -7.80 13.00
N TYR A 170 -18.52 -6.57 13.10
CA TYR A 170 -19.20 -5.90 12.00
C TYR A 170 -18.33 -5.84 10.73
N LEU A 171 -17.05 -5.42 10.83
CA LEU A 171 -16.15 -5.40 9.68
C LEU A 171 -15.89 -6.80 9.12
N ALA A 172 -15.83 -7.82 9.96
CA ALA A 172 -15.69 -9.21 9.53
C ALA A 172 -16.92 -9.68 8.73
N GLU A 173 -18.13 -9.33 9.18
CA GLU A 173 -19.38 -9.63 8.46
C GLU A 173 -19.45 -8.88 7.13
N VAL A 174 -19.20 -7.57 7.12
CA VAL A 174 -19.13 -6.75 5.91
C VAL A 174 -18.18 -7.39 4.88
N ASN A 175 -17.03 -7.86 5.35
CA ASN A 175 -16.04 -8.49 4.47
C ASN A 175 -16.49 -9.88 3.95
N ARG A 176 -17.45 -10.55 4.54
CA ARG A 176 -18.02 -11.81 4.02
C ARG A 176 -18.89 -11.56 2.79
N ALA A 177 -19.60 -10.43 2.73
CA ALA A 177 -20.43 -10.05 1.61
C ALA A 177 -19.58 -9.78 0.35
N ARG A 178 -19.79 -10.61 -0.69
CA ARG A 178 -19.00 -10.49 -1.93
C ARG A 178 -19.29 -9.18 -2.66
N CYS A 179 -20.57 -8.77 -2.72
CA CYS A 179 -20.99 -7.51 -3.34
C CYS A 179 -20.22 -6.32 -2.74
N VAL A 180 -20.13 -6.24 -1.41
CA VAL A 180 -19.42 -5.17 -0.71
C VAL A 180 -17.92 -5.18 -1.01
N ARG A 181 -17.26 -6.34 -0.95
CA ARG A 181 -15.82 -6.44 -1.22
C ARG A 181 -15.41 -5.94 -2.61
N HIS A 182 -16.31 -6.04 -3.60
CA HIS A 182 -16.07 -5.58 -4.98
C HIS A 182 -16.61 -4.17 -5.23
N SER A 183 -17.33 -3.57 -4.28
CA SER A 183 -17.81 -2.19 -4.39
C SER A 183 -16.69 -1.18 -4.15
N ARG A 184 -16.92 0.05 -4.62
CA ARG A 184 -16.03 1.19 -4.32
C ARG A 184 -16.16 1.68 -2.88
N LEU A 185 -17.27 1.40 -2.21
CA LEU A 185 -17.50 1.83 -0.83
C LEU A 185 -16.52 1.15 0.13
N PHE A 186 -16.15 -0.12 -0.15
CA PHE A 186 -15.30 -0.88 0.74
C PHE A 186 -13.87 -0.28 0.86
N PRO A 187 -13.10 -0.07 -0.22
CA PRO A 187 -11.80 0.59 -0.10
C PRO A 187 -11.94 2.04 0.38
N ALA A 188 -12.97 2.78 -0.04
CA ALA A 188 -13.19 4.17 0.37
C ALA A 188 -13.29 4.30 1.90
N PHE A 189 -13.93 3.36 2.59
CA PHE A 189 -13.99 3.36 4.06
C PHE A 189 -12.59 3.35 4.70
N PHE A 190 -11.61 2.69 4.09
CA PHE A 190 -10.25 2.59 4.65
C PHE A 190 -9.29 3.67 4.14
N THR A 191 -9.52 4.23 2.94
CA THR A 191 -8.49 5.06 2.28
C THR A 191 -8.93 6.49 1.97
N GLU A 192 -10.22 6.77 1.81
CA GLU A 192 -10.68 8.07 1.32
C GLU A 192 -10.29 9.24 2.24
N GLN A 193 -10.41 9.10 3.55
CA GLN A 193 -10.05 10.17 4.50
C GLN A 193 -8.54 10.45 4.49
N GLU A 194 -7.74 9.38 4.43
CA GLU A 194 -6.28 9.45 4.36
C GLU A 194 -5.81 10.07 3.05
N GLN A 195 -6.41 9.68 1.93
CA GLN A 195 -6.15 10.28 0.62
C GLN A 195 -6.47 11.77 0.62
N ARG A 196 -7.65 12.17 1.14
CA ARG A 196 -8.03 13.59 1.26
C ARG A 196 -7.01 14.37 2.08
N ARG A 197 -6.56 13.83 3.22
CA ARG A 197 -5.52 14.46 4.07
C ARG A 197 -4.20 14.61 3.31
N ALA A 198 -3.76 13.55 2.64
CA ALA A 198 -2.53 13.58 1.85
C ALA A 198 -2.58 14.63 0.73
N HIS A 199 -3.73 14.74 0.03
CA HIS A 199 -3.90 15.75 -1.02
C HIS A 199 -3.98 17.19 -0.46
N VAL A 200 -4.48 17.38 0.76
CA VAL A 200 -4.40 18.69 1.44
C VAL A 200 -2.93 19.05 1.71
N LEU A 201 -2.13 18.12 2.22
CA LEU A 201 -0.69 18.31 2.45
C LEU A 201 0.06 18.60 1.13
N LEU A 202 -0.25 17.85 0.08
CA LEU A 202 0.34 18.03 -1.24
C LEU A 202 0.02 19.43 -1.81
N ARG A 203 -1.23 19.88 -1.72
CA ARG A 203 -1.62 21.25 -2.13
C ARG A 203 -0.94 22.34 -1.30
N ALA A 204 -0.64 22.06 -0.03
CA ALA A 204 0.10 22.94 0.84
C ALA A 204 1.63 22.93 0.59
N GLY A 205 2.13 22.13 -0.37
CA GLY A 205 3.55 21.97 -0.64
C GLY A 205 4.32 21.16 0.40
N GLN A 206 3.61 20.45 1.31
CA GLN A 206 4.22 19.59 2.33
C GLN A 206 4.43 18.17 1.79
N PHE A 207 5.35 18.06 0.81
CA PHE A 207 5.50 16.83 0.02
C PHE A 207 5.99 15.64 0.84
N GLU A 208 6.91 15.82 1.81
CA GLU A 208 7.38 14.74 2.69
C GLU A 208 6.24 14.16 3.54
N ALA A 209 5.43 15.04 4.13
CA ALA A 209 4.28 14.62 4.94
C ALA A 209 3.19 13.95 4.09
N ALA A 210 2.94 14.47 2.88
CA ALA A 210 2.04 13.87 1.92
C ALA A 210 2.55 12.50 1.47
N LEU A 211 3.85 12.37 1.18
CA LEU A 211 4.51 11.13 0.77
C LEU A 211 4.31 10.03 1.83
N GLN A 212 4.60 10.34 3.10
CA GLN A 212 4.42 9.38 4.20
C GLN A 212 2.97 8.89 4.28
N GLN A 213 2.01 9.79 4.20
CA GLN A 213 0.58 9.46 4.24
C GLN A 213 0.15 8.62 3.03
N LEU A 214 0.62 8.96 1.82
CA LEU A 214 0.32 8.23 0.59
C LEU A 214 0.94 6.83 0.56
N GLN A 215 2.11 6.64 1.17
CA GLN A 215 2.73 5.31 1.30
C GLN A 215 1.86 4.38 2.17
N ASP A 216 1.30 4.88 3.26
CA ASP A 216 0.39 4.11 4.10
C ASP A 216 -0.92 3.77 3.35
N VAL A 217 -1.47 4.75 2.62
CA VAL A 217 -2.63 4.53 1.74
C VAL A 217 -2.33 3.46 0.70
N LEU A 218 -1.19 3.53 0.02
CA LEU A 218 -0.79 2.54 -0.98
C LEU A 218 -0.74 1.12 -0.41
N VAL A 219 -0.19 0.96 0.81
CA VAL A 219 -0.15 -0.35 1.48
C VAL A 219 -1.55 -0.87 1.77
N MET A 220 -2.49 -0.01 2.19
CA MET A 220 -3.89 -0.40 2.39
C MET A 220 -4.55 -0.83 1.09
N GLU A 221 -4.41 -0.04 0.03
CA GLU A 221 -4.96 -0.35 -1.30
C GLU A 221 -4.40 -1.66 -1.84
N GLU A 222 -3.10 -1.92 -1.69
CA GLU A 222 -2.47 -3.19 -2.07
C GLU A 222 -3.09 -4.40 -1.33
N LYS A 223 -3.46 -4.23 -0.07
CA LYS A 223 -4.16 -5.30 0.68
C LYS A 223 -5.55 -5.58 0.14
N LEU A 224 -6.21 -4.57 -0.43
CA LEU A 224 -7.57 -4.66 -0.96
C LEU A 224 -7.60 -5.12 -2.43
N LEU A 225 -6.49 -5.02 -3.18
CA LEU A 225 -6.39 -5.35 -4.61
C LEU A 225 -6.97 -6.71 -5.02
N PRO A 226 -6.89 -7.81 -4.23
CA PRO A 226 -7.47 -9.09 -4.65
C PRO A 226 -8.96 -9.03 -4.96
N TRP A 227 -9.67 -8.03 -4.45
CA TRP A 227 -11.11 -7.84 -4.62
C TRP A 227 -11.47 -6.57 -5.38
N GLN A 228 -10.48 -5.77 -5.77
CA GLN A 228 -10.65 -4.48 -6.41
C GLN A 228 -9.97 -4.41 -7.79
N SER A 229 -10.34 -3.42 -8.56
CA SER A 229 -9.65 -3.11 -9.81
C SER A 229 -8.27 -2.51 -9.53
N ALA A 230 -7.30 -2.80 -10.39
CA ALA A 230 -5.98 -2.18 -10.34
C ALA A 230 -6.02 -0.64 -10.52
N THR A 231 -7.14 -0.09 -11.01
CA THR A 231 -7.36 1.36 -11.09
C THR A 231 -7.41 2.04 -9.72
N LEU A 232 -7.67 1.28 -8.64
CA LEU A 232 -7.64 1.78 -7.27
C LEU A 232 -6.30 2.45 -6.93
N LEU A 233 -5.18 1.90 -7.43
CA LEU A 233 -3.84 2.42 -7.14
C LEU A 233 -3.46 3.66 -7.96
N VAL A 234 -4.16 3.98 -9.03
CA VAL A 234 -3.73 5.02 -9.98
C VAL A 234 -3.64 6.40 -9.34
N PRO A 235 -4.65 6.89 -8.59
CA PRO A 235 -4.56 8.20 -7.95
C PRO A 235 -3.39 8.27 -6.95
N THR A 236 -3.25 7.28 -6.09
CA THR A 236 -2.21 7.23 -5.06
C THR A 236 -0.81 7.15 -5.67
N LEU A 237 -0.60 6.30 -6.70
CA LEU A 237 0.68 6.21 -7.40
C LEU A 237 1.01 7.50 -8.19
N SER A 238 0.00 8.15 -8.76
CA SER A 238 0.18 9.44 -9.42
C SER A 238 0.59 10.53 -8.44
N ALA A 239 -0.04 10.59 -7.27
CA ALA A 239 0.30 11.53 -6.21
C ALA A 239 1.72 11.27 -5.65
N LEU A 240 2.09 9.99 -5.45
CA LEU A 240 3.45 9.60 -5.05
C LEU A 240 4.49 10.05 -6.08
N ALA A 241 4.22 9.83 -7.38
CA ALA A 241 5.13 10.26 -8.44
C ALA A 241 5.34 11.79 -8.45
N VAL A 242 4.27 12.56 -8.19
CA VAL A 242 4.36 14.03 -8.05
C VAL A 242 5.17 14.42 -6.81
N CYS A 243 4.89 13.82 -5.65
CA CYS A 243 5.64 14.12 -4.42
C CYS A 243 7.14 13.83 -4.59
N HIS A 244 7.50 12.66 -5.12
CA HIS A 244 8.89 12.31 -5.39
C HIS A 244 9.57 13.26 -6.40
N ARG A 245 8.81 13.71 -7.42
CA ARG A 245 9.34 14.69 -8.38
C ARG A 245 9.64 16.03 -7.73
N ASP A 246 8.73 16.53 -6.90
CA ASP A 246 8.92 17.81 -6.18
C ASP A 246 9.98 17.72 -5.06
N LEU A 247 10.31 16.51 -4.59
CA LEU A 247 11.39 16.24 -3.63
C LEU A 247 12.75 15.97 -4.31
N GLU A 248 12.84 16.15 -5.63
CA GLU A 248 14.04 15.88 -6.41
C GLU A 248 14.52 14.42 -6.32
N GLU A 249 13.58 13.48 -6.25
CA GLU A 249 13.81 12.04 -6.20
C GLU A 249 13.36 11.37 -7.52
N PRO A 250 14.05 11.58 -8.65
CA PRO A 250 13.59 11.16 -9.98
C PRO A 250 13.45 9.65 -10.14
N GLU A 251 14.29 8.85 -9.48
CA GLU A 251 14.22 7.39 -9.52
C GLU A 251 12.90 6.87 -8.95
N GLN A 252 12.48 7.40 -7.80
CA GLN A 252 11.24 7.03 -7.10
C GLN A 252 10.02 7.55 -7.85
N ALA A 253 10.09 8.76 -8.39
CA ALA A 253 9.05 9.34 -9.24
C ALA A 253 8.80 8.47 -10.47
N TYR A 254 9.88 8.07 -11.17
CA TYR A 254 9.81 7.17 -12.31
C TYR A 254 9.21 5.81 -11.95
N ALA A 255 9.65 5.20 -10.84
CA ALA A 255 9.16 3.91 -10.39
C ALA A 255 7.66 3.94 -10.05
N ALA A 256 7.18 4.98 -9.36
CA ALA A 256 5.77 5.15 -9.02
C ALA A 256 4.91 5.33 -10.29
N ALA A 257 5.33 6.18 -11.22
CA ALA A 257 4.62 6.41 -12.48
C ALA A 257 4.59 5.16 -13.38
N LEU A 258 5.73 4.46 -13.49
CA LEU A 258 5.83 3.21 -14.25
C LEU A 258 4.90 2.12 -13.69
N ARG A 259 4.74 2.07 -12.37
CA ARG A 259 3.86 1.12 -11.70
C ARG A 259 2.37 1.40 -11.97
N ALA A 260 1.97 2.66 -12.14
CA ALA A 260 0.59 3.04 -12.47
C ALA A 260 0.22 2.73 -13.93
N LEU A 261 1.19 2.80 -14.85
CA LEU A 261 0.98 2.76 -16.29
C LEU A 261 0.22 1.53 -16.81
N PRO A 262 0.48 0.27 -16.35
CA PRO A 262 -0.24 -0.91 -16.83
C PRO A 262 -1.75 -0.83 -16.55
N ALA A 263 -2.16 -0.34 -15.37
CA ALA A 263 -3.57 -0.17 -15.03
C ALA A 263 -4.22 0.90 -15.92
N VAL A 264 -3.55 2.00 -16.13
CA VAL A 264 -4.04 3.12 -16.94
C VAL A 264 -4.20 2.70 -18.41
N ARG A 265 -3.26 1.93 -18.96
CA ARG A 265 -3.35 1.36 -20.33
C ARG A 265 -4.53 0.40 -20.45
N ARG A 266 -4.64 -0.54 -19.51
CA ARG A 266 -5.66 -1.61 -19.54
C ARG A 266 -7.08 -1.06 -19.44
N TYR A 267 -7.30 -0.04 -18.62
CA TYR A 267 -8.63 0.49 -18.33
C TYR A 267 -8.95 1.79 -19.10
N GLY A 268 -8.06 2.22 -20.00
CA GLY A 268 -8.31 3.34 -20.90
C GLY A 268 -8.46 4.70 -20.21
N LEU A 269 -7.72 4.93 -19.13
CA LEU A 269 -7.74 6.19 -18.37
C LEU A 269 -6.92 7.27 -19.12
N LYS A 270 -7.48 7.81 -20.21
CA LYS A 270 -6.78 8.68 -21.16
C LYS A 270 -6.03 9.83 -20.50
N ARG A 271 -6.70 10.63 -19.66
CA ARG A 271 -6.09 11.79 -18.98
C ARG A 271 -4.86 11.41 -18.15
N HIS A 272 -4.95 10.37 -17.32
CA HIS A 272 -3.82 9.86 -16.54
C HIS A 272 -2.73 9.26 -17.43
N ARG A 273 -3.11 8.61 -18.55
CA ARG A 273 -2.16 7.98 -19.46
C ARG A 273 -1.22 9.01 -20.09
N ALA A 274 -1.77 10.08 -20.66
CA ALA A 274 -0.97 11.14 -21.27
C ALA A 274 -0.06 11.83 -20.25
N ALA A 275 -0.59 12.16 -19.07
CA ALA A 275 0.15 12.83 -18.00
C ALA A 275 1.27 11.95 -17.40
N LEU A 276 1.01 10.65 -17.18
CA LEU A 276 2.02 9.69 -16.70
C LEU A 276 3.11 9.45 -17.74
N LEU A 277 2.75 9.32 -19.03
CA LEU A 277 3.71 9.15 -20.10
C LEU A 277 4.61 10.39 -20.24
N SER A 278 4.05 11.61 -20.13
CA SER A 278 4.83 12.84 -20.15
C SER A 278 5.88 12.84 -19.02
N LEU A 279 5.45 12.58 -17.77
CA LEU A 279 6.37 12.51 -16.63
C LEU A 279 7.45 11.43 -16.83
N LEU A 280 7.07 10.23 -17.31
CA LEU A 280 8.02 9.14 -17.54
C LEU A 280 9.04 9.45 -18.62
N VAL A 281 8.65 10.18 -19.67
CA VAL A 281 9.55 10.63 -20.72
C VAL A 281 10.54 11.66 -20.18
N ASP A 282 10.03 12.70 -19.49
CA ASP A 282 10.85 13.78 -18.94
C ASP A 282 11.87 13.24 -17.93
N VAL A 283 11.40 12.45 -16.95
CA VAL A 283 12.27 11.84 -15.93
C VAL A 283 13.17 10.75 -16.54
N GLY A 284 12.68 10.02 -17.55
CA GLY A 284 13.48 9.02 -18.26
C GLY A 284 14.70 9.64 -18.94
N TYR A 285 14.56 10.79 -19.61
CA TYR A 285 15.68 11.51 -20.18
C TYR A 285 16.66 12.00 -19.11
N GLU A 286 16.14 12.53 -18.00
CA GLU A 286 16.96 12.98 -16.86
C GLU A 286 17.82 11.84 -16.28
N LEU A 287 17.26 10.64 -16.21
CA LEU A 287 17.92 9.43 -15.70
C LEU A 287 18.75 8.68 -16.77
N GLY A 288 18.81 9.17 -18.00
CA GLY A 288 19.47 8.48 -19.10
C GLY A 288 18.83 7.14 -19.49
N ARG A 289 17.54 6.94 -19.20
CA ARG A 289 16.81 5.71 -19.54
C ARG A 289 16.22 5.77 -20.94
N PRO A 290 16.07 4.62 -21.64
CA PRO A 290 15.46 4.60 -22.96
C PRO A 290 13.98 5.01 -22.89
N ALA A 291 13.64 6.16 -23.44
CA ALA A 291 12.29 6.74 -23.42
C ALA A 291 11.59 6.71 -24.79
N ALA A 292 12.25 6.20 -25.86
CA ALA A 292 11.72 6.28 -27.23
C ALA A 292 10.32 5.67 -27.40
N GLN A 293 10.06 4.49 -26.83
CA GLN A 293 8.75 3.85 -26.92
C GLN A 293 7.65 4.62 -26.17
N LEU A 294 8.00 5.20 -25.00
CA LEU A 294 7.08 6.02 -24.23
C LEU A 294 6.77 7.34 -24.95
N GLN A 295 7.76 7.91 -25.61
CA GLN A 295 7.63 9.11 -26.42
C GLN A 295 6.74 8.86 -27.65
N GLU A 296 6.93 7.75 -28.34
CA GLU A 296 6.09 7.35 -29.48
C GLU A 296 4.63 7.15 -29.07
N GLU A 297 4.41 6.46 -27.94
CA GLU A 297 3.06 6.27 -27.39
C GLU A 297 2.41 7.61 -27.01
N LEU A 298 3.15 8.50 -26.37
CA LEU A 298 2.67 9.84 -26.01
C LEU A 298 2.30 10.68 -27.25
N THR A 299 3.12 10.63 -28.29
CA THR A 299 2.87 11.34 -29.56
C THR A 299 1.62 10.80 -30.23
N THR A 300 1.49 9.48 -30.31
CA THR A 300 0.28 8.83 -30.89
C THR A 300 -0.99 9.23 -30.14
N LEU A 301 -0.94 9.31 -28.79
CA LEU A 301 -2.07 9.75 -27.99
C LEU A 301 -2.44 11.21 -28.25
N ARG A 302 -1.44 12.09 -28.29
CA ARG A 302 -1.65 13.53 -28.56
C ARG A 302 -2.20 13.77 -29.97
N ASP A 303 -1.76 13.01 -30.95
CA ASP A 303 -2.26 13.08 -32.32
C ASP A 303 -3.73 12.60 -32.41
N ALA A 304 -4.10 11.58 -31.66
CA ALA A 304 -5.47 11.11 -31.57
C ALA A 304 -6.41 12.10 -30.84
N GLU A 305 -5.89 12.93 -29.93
CA GLU A 305 -6.62 13.89 -29.11
C GLU A 305 -6.62 15.31 -29.67
N ARG A 306 -6.12 15.54 -30.92
CA ARG A 306 -6.03 16.88 -31.55
C ARG A 306 -7.34 17.71 -31.61
N GLY A 307 -8.46 17.19 -31.09
CA GLY A 307 -9.74 17.92 -30.96
C GLY A 307 -10.19 18.21 -29.53
N GLU A 308 -9.59 17.61 -28.51
CA GLU A 308 -10.03 17.68 -27.10
C GLU A 308 -8.86 18.10 -26.18
N ALA A 309 -8.15 19.15 -26.52
CA ALA A 309 -6.93 19.51 -25.80
C ALA A 309 -7.20 20.18 -24.46
N SER A 310 -6.97 19.45 -23.38
CA SER A 310 -6.32 20.01 -22.20
C SER A 310 -5.22 19.05 -21.78
N SER A 311 -3.98 19.30 -22.18
CA SER A 311 -2.82 18.53 -21.70
C SER A 311 -2.50 18.99 -20.29
N CYS A 312 -3.30 18.54 -19.31
CA CYS A 312 -2.98 18.74 -17.90
C CYS A 312 -1.73 17.92 -17.55
N SER A 313 -0.78 18.54 -16.88
CA SER A 313 0.35 17.85 -16.25
C SER A 313 -0.15 16.87 -15.19
N LEU A 314 0.68 15.87 -14.83
CA LEU A 314 0.32 14.95 -13.76
C LEU A 314 0.09 15.68 -12.42
N LYS A 315 0.88 16.72 -12.15
CA LYS A 315 0.73 17.56 -10.95
C LYS A 315 -0.62 18.28 -10.92
N GLU A 316 -1.07 18.85 -12.03
CA GLU A 316 -2.37 19.50 -12.12
C GLU A 316 -3.52 18.51 -11.92
N LEU A 317 -3.44 17.32 -12.50
CA LEU A 317 -4.44 16.27 -12.28
C LEU A 317 -4.53 15.88 -10.81
N VAL A 318 -3.39 15.63 -10.18
CA VAL A 318 -3.32 15.24 -8.76
C VAL A 318 -3.82 16.35 -7.84
N VAL A 319 -3.47 17.61 -8.11
CA VAL A 319 -3.93 18.77 -7.31
C VAL A 319 -5.44 18.93 -7.37
N GLN A 320 -6.06 18.60 -8.53
CA GLN A 320 -7.51 18.66 -8.71
C GLN A 320 -8.26 17.47 -8.09
N GLU A 321 -7.56 16.40 -7.74
CA GLU A 321 -8.17 15.22 -7.12
C GLU A 321 -8.61 15.55 -5.68
N PHE A 322 -9.77 15.07 -5.27
CA PHE A 322 -10.33 15.29 -3.93
C PHE A 322 -10.59 16.77 -3.55
N ILE A 323 -10.87 17.63 -4.53
CA ILE A 323 -11.41 18.99 -4.27
C ILE A 323 -12.89 18.92 -3.88
#